data_b4cb0bdede36960383be22af7e6bc40b
#
_entry.id   b4cb0bdede36960383be22af7e6bc40b
#
_cell.length_a   1.000
_cell.length_b   1.000
_cell.length_c   1.000
_cell.angle_alpha   90.00
_cell.angle_beta   90.00
_cell.angle_gamma   90.00
#
_symmetry.space_group_name_H-M   'P 1'
#
loop_
_entity.id
_entity.type
_entity.pdbx_description
1 polymer ?
#
loop_
_entity_poly.entity_id
_entity_poly.type
_entity_poly.pdbx_seq_one_letter_code
_entity_poly.pdbx_strand_id
1 'polypeptide(L)'
;MEVHFDGHCFGCGPLNPEGLQLKFEPGPEGSTAEYQVPKRFQSWAGMAHGGMVALMLDEAVGWAAWHAGHPGVTGRLQVSFRRPLKLGERVRIVGKVENIRRTLVYVTALVENRDDQSRIADATATLVEVKTVVDPTVR
;
A
#
# COMPACT_ATOMS: atom_id res chain seq x y z
N MET A 1 20.07 -0.91 8.48
CA MET A 1 19.72 0.05 7.44
C MET A 1 18.85 1.14 8.04
N GLU A 2 19.11 2.38 7.68
CA GLU A 2 18.28 3.51 8.04
C GLU A 2 17.66 4.11 6.78
N VAL A 3 16.36 4.39 6.81
CA VAL A 3 15.65 4.98 5.68
C VAL A 3 14.99 6.29 6.12
N HIS A 4 14.91 7.25 5.21
CA HIS A 4 14.38 8.58 5.47
C HIS A 4 13.06 8.78 4.73
N PHE A 5 12.05 9.25 5.44
CA PHE A 5 10.76 9.61 4.85
C PHE A 5 10.72 11.15 4.72
N ASP A 6 10.77 11.63 3.49
CA ASP A 6 10.83 13.07 3.19
C ASP A 6 9.54 13.61 2.55
N GLY A 7 8.50 12.80 2.47
CA GLY A 7 7.21 13.20 1.90
C GLY A 7 7.11 13.08 0.38
N HIS A 8 8.12 12.54 -0.30
CA HIS A 8 8.15 12.45 -1.76
C HIS A 8 7.94 11.04 -2.30
N CYS A 9 7.53 10.08 -1.46
CA CYS A 9 7.22 8.73 -1.90
C CYS A 9 6.20 8.74 -3.04
N PHE A 10 6.43 7.96 -4.08
CA PHE A 10 5.51 7.89 -5.21
C PHE A 10 4.14 7.32 -4.80
N GLY A 11 4.10 6.38 -3.85
CA GLY A 11 2.84 5.78 -3.39
C GLY A 11 2.09 6.65 -2.38
N CYS A 12 2.77 7.22 -1.39
CA CYS A 12 2.12 7.85 -0.24
C CYS A 12 2.66 9.24 0.12
N GLY A 13 3.61 9.76 -0.64
CA GLY A 13 4.21 11.06 -0.32
C GLY A 13 3.25 12.23 -0.55
N PRO A 14 2.88 12.99 0.49
CA PRO A 14 1.97 14.11 0.31
C PRO A 14 2.59 15.26 -0.47
N LEU A 15 3.92 15.29 -0.60
CA LEU A 15 4.65 16.33 -1.32
C LEU A 15 4.95 15.95 -2.78
N ASN A 16 4.58 14.73 -3.21
CA ASN A 16 4.78 14.29 -4.59
C ASN A 16 3.48 14.40 -5.39
N PRO A 17 3.32 15.46 -6.21
CA PRO A 17 2.08 15.66 -6.97
C PRO A 17 1.87 14.65 -8.10
N GLU A 18 2.92 13.94 -8.52
CA GLU A 18 2.83 12.94 -9.58
C GLU A 18 2.50 11.54 -9.04
N GLY A 19 2.57 11.34 -7.73
CA GLY A 19 2.28 10.08 -7.09
C GLY A 19 0.80 9.85 -6.82
N LEU A 20 0.51 8.76 -6.11
CA LEU A 20 -0.86 8.41 -5.75
C LEU A 20 -1.36 9.19 -4.53
N GLN A 21 -0.44 9.63 -3.69
CA GLN A 21 -0.76 10.32 -2.43
C GLN A 21 -1.72 9.52 -1.55
N LEU A 22 -1.50 8.21 -1.49
CA LEU A 22 -2.29 7.32 -0.63
C LEU A 22 -2.12 7.70 0.83
N LYS A 23 -3.23 7.71 1.56
CA LYS A 23 -3.22 8.00 2.98
C LYS A 23 -3.81 6.84 3.74
N PHE A 24 -2.98 6.16 4.51
CA PHE A 24 -3.38 5.01 5.32
C PHE A 24 -3.62 5.44 6.75
N GLU A 25 -4.72 4.94 7.31
CA GLU A 25 -5.07 5.16 8.71
C GLU A 25 -5.09 3.83 9.45
N PRO A 26 -4.58 3.77 10.71
CA PRO A 26 -4.68 2.56 11.50
C PRO A 26 -6.12 2.34 11.98
N GLY A 27 -6.49 1.08 12.12
CA GLY A 27 -7.81 0.70 12.59
C GLY A 27 -7.85 -0.76 13.02
N PRO A 28 -9.03 -1.27 13.44
CA PRO A 28 -9.16 -2.64 13.95
C PRO A 28 -8.86 -3.72 12.92
N GLU A 29 -8.98 -3.39 11.63
CA GLU A 29 -8.71 -4.31 10.53
C GLU A 29 -7.26 -4.26 10.04
N GLY A 30 -6.45 -3.36 10.57
CA GLY A 30 -5.11 -3.05 10.11
C GLY A 30 -5.03 -1.62 9.58
N SER A 31 -4.17 -1.37 8.59
CA SER A 31 -4.03 -0.07 7.95
C SER A 31 -4.91 -0.01 6.71
N THR A 32 -5.71 1.05 6.58
CA THR A 32 -6.67 1.16 5.48
C THR A 32 -6.53 2.50 4.76
N ALA A 33 -6.77 2.48 3.44
CA ALA A 33 -6.87 3.66 2.61
C ALA A 33 -7.99 3.48 1.60
N GLU A 34 -8.55 4.59 1.15
CA GLU A 34 -9.50 4.60 0.03
C GLU A 34 -8.86 5.34 -1.13
N TYR A 35 -9.14 4.90 -2.36
CA TYR A 35 -8.54 5.51 -3.54
C TYR A 35 -9.42 5.32 -4.77
N GLN A 36 -9.26 6.24 -5.71
CA GLN A 36 -9.89 6.17 -7.02
C GLN A 36 -8.81 6.41 -8.06
N VAL A 37 -8.51 5.39 -8.88
CA VAL A 37 -7.39 5.44 -9.81
C VAL A 37 -7.68 6.42 -10.95
N PRO A 38 -6.84 7.45 -11.14
CA PRO A 38 -7.01 8.38 -12.23
C PRO A 38 -6.61 7.77 -13.58
N LYS A 39 -7.11 8.38 -14.67
CA LYS A 39 -6.89 7.90 -16.02
C LYS A 39 -5.42 7.79 -16.43
N ARG A 40 -4.54 8.61 -15.85
CA ARG A 40 -3.11 8.58 -16.18
C ARG A 40 -2.43 7.26 -15.83
N PHE A 41 -3.05 6.44 -14.99
CA PHE A 41 -2.53 5.11 -14.62
C PHE A 41 -3.19 3.98 -15.43
N GLN A 42 -3.75 4.31 -16.58
CA GLN A 42 -4.39 3.33 -17.45
C GLN A 42 -3.37 2.36 -18.06
N SER A 43 -3.77 1.09 -18.19
CA SER A 43 -3.10 0.10 -19.02
C SER A 43 -3.92 -0.13 -20.29
N TRP A 44 -4.69 -1.22 -20.37
CA TRP A 44 -5.68 -1.41 -21.42
C TRP A 44 -6.79 -0.38 -21.26
N ALA A 45 -7.49 -0.07 -22.36
CA ALA A 45 -8.55 0.95 -22.32
C ALA A 45 -9.54 0.69 -21.20
N GLY A 46 -9.73 1.67 -20.33
CA GLY A 46 -10.67 1.61 -19.21
C GLY A 46 -10.20 0.85 -17.97
N MET A 47 -8.97 0.32 -17.99
CA MET A 47 -8.43 -0.48 -16.89
C MET A 47 -7.22 0.19 -16.25
N ALA A 48 -7.15 0.12 -14.94
CA ALA A 48 -5.95 0.53 -14.21
C ALA A 48 -4.80 -0.44 -14.50
N HIS A 49 -3.58 0.09 -14.55
CA HIS A 49 -2.39 -0.73 -14.72
C HIS A 49 -2.20 -1.67 -13.54
N GLY A 50 -1.92 -2.95 -13.82
CA GLY A 50 -1.69 -3.95 -12.76
C GLY A 50 -0.54 -3.58 -11.84
N GLY A 51 0.49 -2.90 -12.36
CA GLY A 51 1.58 -2.37 -11.56
C GLY A 51 1.12 -1.34 -10.52
N MET A 52 0.07 -0.55 -10.83
CA MET A 52 -0.50 0.38 -9.86
C MET A 52 -1.24 -0.36 -8.76
N VAL A 53 -1.93 -1.44 -9.09
CA VAL A 53 -2.57 -2.29 -8.09
C VAL A 53 -1.52 -2.94 -7.19
N ALA A 54 -0.43 -3.45 -7.76
CA ALA A 54 0.68 -3.99 -6.99
C ALA A 54 1.32 -2.93 -6.08
N LEU A 55 1.44 -1.69 -6.56
CA LEU A 55 1.93 -0.57 -5.76
C LEU A 55 1.02 -0.30 -4.57
N MET A 56 -0.30 -0.30 -4.77
CA MET A 56 -1.26 -0.13 -3.66
C MET A 56 -1.07 -1.20 -2.59
N LEU A 57 -0.85 -2.45 -3.00
CA LEU A 57 -0.60 -3.56 -2.08
C LEU A 57 0.74 -3.39 -1.35
N ASP A 58 1.78 -2.97 -2.05
CA ASP A 58 3.09 -2.71 -1.44
C ASP A 58 2.99 -1.58 -0.41
N GLU A 59 2.29 -0.51 -0.72
CA GLU A 59 2.04 0.58 0.22
C GLU A 59 1.27 0.08 1.45
N ALA A 60 0.25 -0.75 1.24
CA ALA A 60 -0.55 -1.30 2.33
C ALA A 60 0.29 -2.11 3.31
N VAL A 61 1.20 -2.96 2.80
CA VAL A 61 2.04 -3.77 3.68
C VAL A 61 3.06 -2.90 4.43
N GLY A 62 3.61 -1.89 3.78
CA GLY A 62 4.53 -0.96 4.41
C GLY A 62 3.87 -0.18 5.55
N TRP A 63 2.68 0.37 5.31
CA TRP A 63 1.96 1.13 6.33
C TRP A 63 1.44 0.24 7.46
N ALA A 64 1.03 -0.99 7.17
CA ALA A 64 0.64 -1.93 8.22
C ALA A 64 1.81 -2.21 9.18
N ALA A 65 3.00 -2.43 8.64
CA ALA A 65 4.21 -2.61 9.44
C ALA A 65 4.53 -1.34 10.24
N TRP A 66 4.43 -0.17 9.61
CA TRP A 66 4.66 1.12 10.27
C TRP A 66 3.72 1.32 11.46
N HIS A 67 2.41 1.15 11.25
CA HIS A 67 1.42 1.35 12.31
C HIS A 67 1.53 0.30 13.44
N ALA A 68 2.10 -0.85 13.13
CA ALA A 68 2.38 -1.88 14.15
C ALA A 68 3.66 -1.60 14.95
N GLY A 69 4.41 -0.54 14.62
CA GLY A 69 5.65 -0.18 15.29
C GLY A 69 6.88 -0.91 14.76
N HIS A 70 6.79 -1.55 13.60
CA HIS A 70 7.87 -2.32 12.99
C HIS A 70 8.08 -1.90 11.53
N PRO A 71 8.43 -0.63 11.27
CA PRO A 71 8.63 -0.17 9.90
C PRO A 71 9.71 -1.00 9.20
N GLY A 72 9.46 -1.31 7.94
CA GLY A 72 10.36 -2.18 7.20
C GLY A 72 10.39 -1.88 5.71
N VAL A 73 11.37 -2.47 5.05
CA VAL A 73 11.51 -2.44 3.60
C VAL A 73 11.01 -3.77 3.05
N THR A 74 10.21 -3.73 2.00
CA THR A 74 9.67 -4.95 1.38
C THR A 74 10.79 -5.79 0.78
N GLY A 75 10.94 -7.01 1.30
CA GLY A 75 11.90 -7.98 0.77
C GLY A 75 11.26 -8.95 -0.20
N ARG A 76 9.98 -9.24 -0.02
CA ARG A 76 9.21 -10.12 -0.90
C ARG A 76 7.76 -9.68 -0.93
N LEU A 77 7.21 -9.61 -2.13
CA LEU A 77 5.80 -9.29 -2.35
C LEU A 77 5.25 -10.29 -3.36
N GLN A 78 4.23 -11.03 -2.97
CA GLN A 78 3.54 -11.97 -3.86
C GLN A 78 2.11 -11.50 -4.05
N VAL A 79 1.77 -11.15 -5.29
CA VAL A 79 0.48 -10.56 -5.64
C VAL A 79 -0.34 -11.56 -6.45
N SER A 80 -1.62 -11.68 -6.10
CA SER A 80 -2.61 -12.39 -6.89
C SER A 80 -3.65 -11.40 -7.38
N PHE A 81 -3.81 -11.30 -8.70
CA PHE A 81 -4.82 -10.46 -9.32
C PHE A 81 -6.09 -11.28 -9.52
N ARG A 82 -7.21 -10.84 -8.95
CA ARG A 82 -8.48 -11.56 -8.99
C ARG A 82 -9.40 -11.09 -10.10
N ARG A 83 -9.41 -9.78 -10.38
CA ARG A 83 -10.09 -9.18 -11.52
C ARG A 83 -9.48 -7.83 -11.87
N PRO A 84 -9.71 -7.33 -13.10
CA PRO A 84 -9.26 -5.98 -13.46
C PRO A 84 -9.91 -4.91 -12.58
N LEU A 85 -9.15 -3.87 -12.31
CA LEU A 85 -9.66 -2.65 -11.67
C LEU A 85 -10.05 -1.68 -12.77
N LYS A 86 -11.31 -1.26 -12.79
CA LYS A 86 -11.80 -0.27 -13.76
C LYS A 86 -11.39 1.13 -13.34
N LEU A 87 -11.03 1.96 -14.31
CA LEU A 87 -10.77 3.37 -14.03
C LEU A 87 -12.03 4.02 -13.45
N GLY A 88 -11.84 4.85 -12.44
CA GLY A 88 -12.94 5.51 -11.74
C GLY A 88 -13.59 4.67 -10.66
N GLU A 89 -13.28 3.40 -10.58
CA GLU A 89 -13.76 2.54 -9.49
C GLU A 89 -13.13 2.97 -8.17
N ARG A 90 -13.93 3.05 -7.12
CA ARG A 90 -13.44 3.36 -5.78
C ARG A 90 -13.00 2.08 -5.09
N VAL A 91 -11.81 2.09 -4.53
CA VAL A 91 -11.24 0.93 -3.86
C VAL A 91 -10.94 1.22 -2.40
N ARG A 92 -10.96 0.17 -1.62
CA ARG A 92 -10.46 0.13 -0.27
C ARG A 92 -9.22 -0.76 -0.26
N ILE A 93 -8.16 -0.26 0.33
CA ILE A 93 -6.87 -0.94 0.39
C ILE A 93 -6.59 -1.23 1.85
N VAL A 94 -6.28 -2.47 2.18
CA VAL A 94 -6.07 -2.89 3.58
C VAL A 94 -4.78 -3.65 3.69
N GLY A 95 -3.97 -3.32 4.69
CA GLY A 95 -2.79 -4.10 5.08
C GLY A 95 -2.89 -4.53 6.53
N LYS A 96 -2.44 -5.76 6.82
CA LYS A 96 -2.53 -6.32 8.16
C LYS A 96 -1.27 -7.12 8.48
N VAL A 97 -0.61 -6.79 9.59
CA VAL A 97 0.50 -7.59 10.11
C VAL A 97 -0.03 -8.90 10.67
N GLU A 98 0.51 -10.02 10.18
CA GLU A 98 0.11 -11.35 10.61
C GLU A 98 1.06 -11.93 11.65
N ASN A 99 2.35 -11.65 11.51
CA ASN A 99 3.37 -12.21 12.40
C ASN A 99 4.65 -11.39 12.33
N ILE A 100 5.41 -11.41 13.42
CA ILE A 100 6.72 -10.77 13.53
C ILE A 100 7.68 -11.80 14.11
N ARG A 101 8.79 -12.05 13.41
CA ARG A 101 9.86 -12.93 13.87
C ARG A 101 11.19 -12.24 13.70
N ARG A 102 11.83 -11.84 14.82
CA ARG A 102 13.08 -11.08 14.81
C ARG A 102 12.93 -9.79 14.00
N THR A 103 13.67 -9.66 12.90
CA THR A 103 13.61 -8.49 12.01
C THR A 103 12.66 -8.67 10.84
N LEU A 104 11.93 -9.80 10.75
CA LEU A 104 11.02 -10.09 9.66
C LEU A 104 9.58 -9.81 10.08
N VAL A 105 8.88 -9.04 9.25
CA VAL A 105 7.47 -8.69 9.44
C VAL A 105 6.67 -9.32 8.31
N TYR A 106 5.74 -10.20 8.66
CA TYR A 106 4.88 -10.90 7.72
C TYR A 106 3.54 -10.19 7.65
N VAL A 107 3.15 -9.75 6.45
CA VAL A 107 1.99 -8.87 6.24
C VAL A 107 1.14 -9.41 5.11
N THR A 108 -0.17 -9.28 5.24
CA THR A 108 -1.11 -9.52 4.16
C THR A 108 -1.76 -8.21 3.75
N ALA A 109 -2.21 -8.13 2.50
CA ALA A 109 -2.91 -6.95 1.99
C ALA A 109 -3.97 -7.35 0.97
N LEU A 110 -4.94 -6.46 0.79
CA LEU A 110 -5.97 -6.64 -0.22
C LEU A 110 -6.40 -5.30 -0.82
N VAL A 111 -6.89 -5.35 -2.03
CA VAL A 111 -7.60 -4.26 -2.71
C VAL A 111 -8.97 -4.79 -3.07
N GLU A 112 -10.01 -4.10 -2.67
CA GLU A 112 -11.40 -4.47 -2.94
C GLU A 112 -12.21 -3.27 -3.39
N ASN A 113 -13.32 -3.52 -4.08
CA ASN A 113 -14.30 -2.48 -4.36
C ASN A 113 -14.85 -1.96 -3.03
N ARG A 114 -14.89 -0.64 -2.89
CA ARG A 114 -15.34 0.00 -1.65
C ARG A 114 -16.78 -0.33 -1.30
N ASP A 115 -17.66 -0.45 -2.30
CA ASP A 115 -19.09 -0.55 -2.08
C ASP A 115 -19.57 -1.99 -1.92
N ASP A 116 -19.11 -2.91 -2.78
CA ASP A 116 -19.57 -4.31 -2.78
C ASP A 116 -18.55 -5.29 -2.20
N GLN A 117 -17.34 -4.83 -1.84
CA GLN A 117 -16.23 -5.61 -1.31
C GLN A 117 -15.76 -6.74 -2.25
N SER A 118 -16.06 -6.65 -3.55
CA SER A 118 -15.50 -7.61 -4.50
C SER A 118 -13.99 -7.48 -4.56
N ARG A 119 -13.28 -8.62 -4.49
CA ARG A 119 -11.83 -8.67 -4.42
C ARG A 119 -11.22 -8.38 -5.79
N ILE A 120 -10.32 -7.40 -5.83
CA ILE A 120 -9.56 -7.02 -7.02
C ILE A 120 -8.21 -7.71 -7.03
N ALA A 121 -7.52 -7.67 -5.90
CA ALA A 121 -6.21 -8.31 -5.74
C ALA A 121 -5.92 -8.51 -4.26
N ASP A 122 -4.98 -9.41 -3.98
CA ASP A 122 -4.45 -9.58 -2.63
C ASP A 122 -2.97 -9.94 -2.68
N ALA A 123 -2.31 -9.83 -1.54
CA ALA A 123 -0.87 -10.06 -1.47
C ALA A 123 -0.46 -10.62 -0.12
N THR A 124 0.65 -11.34 -0.14
CA THR A 124 1.44 -11.64 1.04
C THR A 124 2.82 -11.00 0.87
N ALA A 125 3.39 -10.52 1.96
CA ALA A 125 4.68 -9.86 1.93
C ALA A 125 5.52 -10.20 3.15
N THR A 126 6.82 -10.14 2.95
CA THR A 126 7.80 -10.18 4.04
C THR A 126 8.61 -8.89 3.97
N LEU A 127 8.60 -8.13 5.06
CA LEU A 127 9.39 -6.92 5.19
C LEU A 127 10.54 -7.17 6.15
N VAL A 128 11.65 -6.48 5.90
CA VAL A 128 12.80 -6.45 6.81
C VAL A 128 12.74 -5.16 7.59
N GLU A 129 12.67 -5.26 8.92
CA GLU A 129 12.57 -4.10 9.80
C GLU A 129 13.80 -3.20 9.65
N VAL A 130 13.57 -1.88 9.66
CA VAL A 130 14.60 -0.86 9.50
C VAL A 130 14.39 0.26 10.50
N LYS A 131 15.40 1.09 10.68
CA LYS A 131 15.26 2.37 11.34
C LYS A 131 14.71 3.40 10.38
N THR A 132 13.73 4.19 10.83
CA THR A 132 13.15 5.24 10.01
C THR A 132 13.40 6.61 10.63
N VAL A 133 13.66 7.58 9.75
CA VAL A 133 13.77 8.99 10.10
C VAL A 133 12.72 9.73 9.29
N VAL A 134 11.86 10.47 9.97
CA VAL A 134 10.83 11.28 9.31
C VAL A 134 11.28 12.74 9.34
N ASP A 135 11.26 13.38 8.17
CA ASP A 135 11.51 14.81 8.08
C ASP A 135 10.43 15.55 8.89
N PRO A 136 10.82 16.37 9.88
CA PRO A 136 9.85 17.06 10.74
C PRO A 136 8.97 18.07 9.98
N THR A 137 9.32 18.44 8.75
CA THR A 137 8.49 19.32 7.91
C THR A 137 7.37 18.56 7.20
N VAL A 138 7.40 17.22 7.20
CA VAL A 138 6.37 16.37 6.58
C VAL A 138 5.30 16.05 7.60
N ARG A 139 4.09 16.43 7.29
CA ARG A 139 2.95 16.16 8.15
C ARG A 139 1.74 15.74 7.34
#